data_8d352ebd3b51d9da710b43dd3c23569e
#
_entry.id   8d352ebd3b51d9da710b43dd3c23569e
#
_cell.length_a   1.000
_cell.length_b   1.000
_cell.length_c   1.000
_cell.angle_alpha   90.00
_cell.angle_beta   90.00
_cell.angle_gamma   90.00
#
_symmetry.space_group_name_H-M   'P 1'
#
loop_
_entity.id
_entity.type
_entity.pdbx_description
1 polymer ?
#
loop_
_entity_poly.entity_id
_entity_poly.type
_entity_poly.pdbx_seq_one_letter_code
_entity_poly.pdbx_strand_id
1 'polypeptide(L)'
;MLFRSGIIRDPISIDPSATIKDVFDLQAQHGISAMPVVSDNTLVGLITSRDVLFETRLDETVQNVMTPQESLITVSEGTSMETVRKLLQKHRIERVLVTDKKFKLGGMITVSDIKKTSDFPKAAKDDQERLIVAAAVGVGEESSERISALVDAGVDVVVIDTAHGHSQGVIDRVKKTKKDFPNLEIIAGNIATAEAAIDLAKAGADCVKVGIGPGSICTTRIVAGVGVPQISAISDIAEALKDTKVTVIADGGIRYSGDAAKAFAAGAHCVMLGSMLAGTEESPGEVELFQGRSYKAYRGMGSIGAMGQAHGSSDRYFQAELAAEKLVPEGIEGRVPYKGSIRPIIHQMVGGIRSSMGYTGCKDLVAMRTKVKFVQVTSAGMTESHVHDVSITKEAPNYHQ
;
A
#
# COMPACT_ATOMS: atom_id res chain seq x y z
N MET A 1 -1.56 -12.52 5.84
CA MET A 1 -0.29 -12.23 6.54
C MET A 1 0.38 -11.07 5.83
N LEU A 2 0.55 -9.93 6.51
CA LEU A 2 1.21 -8.77 5.94
C LEU A 2 2.72 -9.02 5.90
N PHE A 3 3.30 -9.17 4.71
CA PHE A 3 4.74 -9.35 4.56
C PHE A 3 5.44 -8.03 4.89
N ARG A 4 6.10 -7.99 6.05
CA ARG A 4 6.90 -6.86 6.51
C ARG A 4 8.38 -7.17 6.27
N SER A 5 9.13 -6.26 5.66
CA SER A 5 10.58 -6.41 5.49
C SER A 5 11.31 -5.94 6.75
N GLY A 6 12.39 -6.63 7.15
CA GLY A 6 13.18 -6.29 8.33
C GLY A 6 13.40 -7.50 9.25
N ILE A 7 13.61 -7.27 10.53
CA ILE A 7 13.65 -8.33 11.54
C ILE A 7 12.24 -8.84 11.78
N ILE A 8 12.02 -10.13 11.59
CA ILE A 8 10.78 -10.79 12.00
C ILE A 8 10.84 -10.93 13.52
N ARG A 9 10.19 -10.02 14.25
CA ARG A 9 10.31 -9.97 15.72
C ARG A 9 9.52 -11.07 16.43
N ASP A 10 8.44 -11.54 15.83
CA ASP A 10 7.62 -12.63 16.35
C ASP A 10 7.47 -13.70 15.25
N PRO A 11 8.55 -14.49 15.00
CA PRO A 11 8.49 -15.55 14.02
C PRO A 11 7.57 -16.67 14.53
N ILE A 12 6.77 -17.22 13.61
CA ILE A 12 5.99 -18.42 13.91
C ILE A 12 6.96 -19.50 14.36
N SER A 13 6.77 -19.96 15.57
CA SER A 13 7.59 -20.99 16.23
C SER A 13 6.79 -22.28 16.43
N ILE A 14 7.49 -23.36 16.69
CA ILE A 14 6.91 -24.68 16.94
C ILE A 14 7.55 -25.30 18.18
N ASP A 15 6.77 -26.14 18.89
CA ASP A 15 7.25 -26.88 20.05
C ASP A 15 8.12 -28.08 19.60
N PRO A 16 9.20 -28.46 20.32
CA PRO A 16 10.03 -29.61 19.97
C PRO A 16 9.25 -30.96 20.00
N SER A 17 8.18 -31.07 20.76
CA SER A 17 7.32 -32.25 20.81
C SER A 17 6.28 -32.33 19.70
N ALA A 18 6.08 -31.26 18.93
CA ALA A 18 5.19 -31.24 17.77
C ALA A 18 5.67 -32.25 16.70
N THR A 19 4.78 -32.62 15.81
CA THR A 19 5.05 -33.60 14.75
C THR A 19 5.51 -32.95 13.43
N ILE A 20 6.11 -33.73 12.56
CA ILE A 20 6.45 -33.28 11.18
C ILE A 20 5.20 -32.91 10.39
N LYS A 21 4.05 -33.55 10.68
CA LYS A 21 2.77 -33.16 10.10
C LYS A 21 2.42 -31.70 10.48
N ASP A 22 2.57 -31.35 11.76
CA ASP A 22 2.30 -29.98 12.23
C ASP A 22 3.22 -28.95 11.53
N VAL A 23 4.47 -29.34 11.23
CA VAL A 23 5.40 -28.52 10.44
C VAL A 23 4.83 -28.24 9.06
N PHE A 24 4.36 -29.25 8.33
CA PHE A 24 3.77 -29.08 7.01
C PHE A 24 2.50 -28.24 7.04
N ASP A 25 1.64 -28.46 8.01
CA ASP A 25 0.39 -27.72 8.18
C ASP A 25 0.65 -26.23 8.41
N LEU A 26 1.58 -25.91 9.31
CA LEU A 26 1.99 -24.51 9.57
C LEU A 26 2.70 -23.88 8.36
N GLN A 27 3.54 -24.62 7.65
CA GLN A 27 4.18 -24.13 6.44
C GLN A 27 3.15 -23.80 5.35
N ALA A 28 2.16 -24.65 5.15
CA ALA A 28 1.10 -24.45 4.15
C ALA A 28 0.19 -23.28 4.56
N GLN A 29 -0.22 -23.22 5.83
CA GLN A 29 -1.11 -22.18 6.36
C GLN A 29 -0.48 -20.78 6.27
N HIS A 30 0.81 -20.66 6.56
CA HIS A 30 1.49 -19.38 6.71
C HIS A 30 2.45 -19.04 5.57
N GLY A 31 2.66 -19.94 4.62
CA GLY A 31 3.60 -19.73 3.50
C GLY A 31 5.04 -19.54 3.95
N ILE A 32 5.47 -20.23 5.01
CA ILE A 32 6.79 -20.10 5.61
C ILE A 32 7.64 -21.34 5.34
N SER A 33 8.96 -21.16 5.25
CA SER A 33 9.90 -22.24 4.95
C SER A 33 10.84 -22.57 6.13
N ALA A 34 10.65 -21.95 7.28
CA ALA A 34 11.41 -22.22 8.50
C ALA A 34 10.67 -21.71 9.72
N MET A 35 10.85 -22.42 10.83
CA MET A 35 10.31 -22.09 12.14
C MET A 35 11.35 -22.29 13.21
N PRO A 36 11.60 -21.28 14.08
CA PRO A 36 12.31 -21.51 15.32
C PRO A 36 11.60 -22.58 16.17
N VAL A 37 12.35 -23.46 16.75
CA VAL A 37 11.84 -24.45 17.71
C VAL A 37 12.05 -23.89 19.11
N VAL A 38 10.98 -23.71 19.85
CA VAL A 38 10.97 -23.03 21.15
C VAL A 38 10.33 -23.90 22.22
N SER A 39 11.01 -24.07 23.34
CA SER A 39 10.47 -24.71 24.54
C SER A 39 10.59 -23.72 25.71
N ASP A 40 9.50 -23.49 26.44
CA ASP A 40 9.45 -22.58 27.59
C ASP A 40 10.10 -21.20 27.33
N ASN A 41 9.75 -20.57 26.20
CA ASN A 41 10.31 -19.30 25.71
C ASN A 41 11.83 -19.34 25.38
N THR A 42 12.46 -20.50 25.37
CA THR A 42 13.87 -20.68 25.03
C THR A 42 14.01 -21.30 23.64
N LEU A 43 14.84 -20.74 22.81
CA LEU A 43 15.18 -21.29 21.51
C LEU A 43 16.00 -22.58 21.69
N VAL A 44 15.47 -23.71 21.21
CA VAL A 44 16.12 -25.02 21.31
C VAL A 44 16.56 -25.59 19.95
N GLY A 45 16.07 -24.99 18.84
CA GLY A 45 16.42 -25.45 17.50
C GLY A 45 15.82 -24.59 16.40
N LEU A 46 16.03 -25.03 15.18
CA LEU A 46 15.43 -24.49 13.96
C LEU A 46 15.01 -25.65 13.05
N ILE A 47 13.77 -25.62 12.55
CA ILE A 47 13.32 -26.56 11.54
C ILE A 47 13.00 -25.82 10.24
N THR A 48 13.45 -26.39 9.12
CA THR A 48 13.29 -25.77 7.79
C THR A 48 12.69 -26.76 6.80
N SER A 49 12.22 -26.26 5.66
CA SER A 49 11.74 -27.11 4.57
C SER A 49 12.78 -28.11 4.06
N ARG A 50 14.08 -27.82 4.21
CA ARG A 50 15.16 -28.75 3.84
C ARG A 50 15.22 -29.94 4.78
N ASP A 51 15.02 -29.72 6.07
CA ASP A 51 15.10 -30.78 7.09
C ASP A 51 13.98 -31.80 6.91
N VAL A 52 12.82 -31.35 6.42
CA VAL A 52 11.63 -32.20 6.22
C VAL A 52 11.39 -32.62 4.77
N LEU A 53 12.24 -32.20 3.82
CA LEU A 53 12.01 -32.38 2.38
C LEU A 53 11.80 -33.84 1.97
N PHE A 54 12.50 -34.75 2.59
CA PHE A 54 12.43 -36.19 2.32
C PHE A 54 11.94 -36.99 3.53
N GLU A 55 11.43 -36.33 4.57
CA GLU A 55 10.89 -37.01 5.74
C GLU A 55 9.50 -37.57 5.43
N THR A 56 9.34 -38.88 5.63
CA THR A 56 8.08 -39.60 5.36
C THR A 56 7.34 -39.98 6.63
N ARG A 57 8.01 -39.92 7.79
CA ARG A 57 7.44 -40.22 9.10
C ARG A 57 6.72 -38.99 9.66
N LEU A 58 5.47 -38.83 9.31
CA LEU A 58 4.67 -37.65 9.70
C LEU A 58 4.47 -37.53 11.21
N ASP A 59 4.53 -38.64 11.93
CA ASP A 59 4.37 -38.70 13.38
C ASP A 59 5.71 -38.51 14.14
N GLU A 60 6.83 -38.37 13.42
CA GLU A 60 8.14 -38.10 14.02
C GLU A 60 8.13 -36.71 14.69
N THR A 61 8.84 -36.58 15.81
CA THR A 61 8.90 -35.29 16.52
C THR A 61 9.90 -34.33 15.90
N VAL A 62 9.58 -33.05 15.98
CA VAL A 62 10.45 -31.94 15.50
C VAL A 62 11.83 -32.03 16.11
N GLN A 63 11.93 -32.37 17.40
CA GLN A 63 13.20 -32.50 18.13
C GLN A 63 14.20 -33.45 17.45
N ASN A 64 13.72 -34.51 16.82
CA ASN A 64 14.59 -35.52 16.18
C ASN A 64 15.06 -35.11 14.78
N VAL A 65 14.44 -34.09 14.16
CA VAL A 65 14.71 -33.68 12.79
C VAL A 65 15.30 -32.26 12.69
N MET A 66 15.04 -31.41 13.69
CA MET A 66 15.51 -30.02 13.72
C MET A 66 17.04 -29.89 13.77
N THR A 67 17.56 -28.74 13.33
CA THR A 67 18.91 -28.28 13.66
C THR A 67 18.94 -27.88 15.14
N PRO A 68 19.72 -28.55 16.00
CA PRO A 68 19.71 -28.28 17.43
C PRO A 68 20.44 -26.98 17.78
N GLN A 69 20.19 -26.47 18.98
CA GLN A 69 20.66 -25.18 19.49
C GLN A 69 22.18 -24.97 19.34
N GLU A 70 22.98 -25.99 19.60
CA GLU A 70 24.46 -25.94 19.54
C GLU A 70 24.98 -25.65 18.12
N SER A 71 24.20 -26.00 17.12
CA SER A 71 24.53 -25.82 15.70
C SER A 71 23.96 -24.52 15.11
N LEU A 72 23.19 -23.74 15.89
CA LEU A 72 22.60 -22.52 15.41
C LEU A 72 23.58 -21.36 15.37
N ILE A 73 23.50 -20.57 14.31
CA ILE A 73 24.17 -19.27 14.24
C ILE A 73 23.15 -18.22 14.68
N THR A 74 23.43 -17.58 15.82
CA THR A 74 22.57 -16.55 16.41
C THR A 74 23.30 -15.22 16.50
N VAL A 75 22.55 -14.13 16.65
CA VAL A 75 23.05 -12.78 16.90
C VAL A 75 22.26 -12.14 18.04
N SER A 76 22.89 -11.19 18.72
CA SER A 76 22.20 -10.38 19.73
C SER A 76 21.37 -9.27 19.07
N GLU A 77 20.35 -8.81 19.78
CA GLU A 77 19.60 -7.61 19.37
C GLU A 77 20.54 -6.41 19.20
N GLY A 78 20.31 -5.61 18.16
CA GLY A 78 21.17 -4.47 17.81
C GLY A 78 22.43 -4.82 16.98
N THR A 79 22.63 -6.09 16.61
CA THR A 79 23.71 -6.47 15.69
C THR A 79 23.54 -5.79 14.34
N SER A 80 24.61 -5.19 13.80
CA SER A 80 24.53 -4.47 12.52
C SER A 80 24.20 -5.43 11.35
N MET A 81 23.44 -4.97 10.38
CA MET A 81 23.06 -5.74 9.19
C MET A 81 24.29 -6.16 8.37
N GLU A 82 25.38 -5.39 8.42
CA GLU A 82 26.65 -5.78 7.79
C GLU A 82 27.25 -7.02 8.44
N THR A 83 27.23 -7.09 9.78
CA THR A 83 27.67 -8.27 10.52
C THR A 83 26.79 -9.48 10.20
N VAL A 84 25.46 -9.29 10.18
CA VAL A 84 24.51 -10.35 9.80
C VAL A 84 24.80 -10.87 8.40
N ARG A 85 25.04 -10.00 7.40
CA ARG A 85 25.40 -10.41 6.03
C ARG A 85 26.66 -11.26 6.00
N LYS A 86 27.71 -10.85 6.74
CA LYS A 86 28.98 -11.61 6.83
C LYS A 86 28.76 -12.99 7.43
N LEU A 87 27.92 -13.12 8.46
CA LEU A 87 27.59 -14.42 9.07
C LEU A 87 26.81 -15.31 8.09
N LEU A 88 25.77 -14.79 7.44
CA LEU A 88 24.98 -15.52 6.44
C LEU A 88 25.90 -16.05 5.32
N GLN A 89 26.80 -15.21 4.80
CA GLN A 89 27.75 -15.58 3.76
C GLN A 89 28.78 -16.61 4.24
N LYS A 90 29.40 -16.38 5.40
CA LYS A 90 30.43 -17.26 5.97
C LYS A 90 29.92 -18.67 6.22
N HIS A 91 28.72 -18.78 6.79
CA HIS A 91 28.09 -20.05 7.15
C HIS A 91 27.21 -20.64 6.05
N ARG A 92 27.03 -19.92 4.93
CA ARG A 92 26.15 -20.31 3.80
C ARG A 92 24.71 -20.66 4.23
N ILE A 93 24.18 -19.88 5.17
CA ILE A 93 22.83 -20.02 5.71
C ILE A 93 21.94 -18.90 5.19
N GLU A 94 20.63 -19.13 5.15
CA GLU A 94 19.64 -18.18 4.64
C GLU A 94 18.99 -17.34 5.74
N ARG A 95 19.24 -17.69 7.02
CA ARG A 95 18.61 -17.06 8.18
C ARG A 95 19.53 -17.05 9.38
N VAL A 96 19.33 -16.02 10.21
CA VAL A 96 20.00 -15.88 11.50
C VAL A 96 18.92 -15.59 12.54
N LEU A 97 18.97 -16.29 13.67
CA LEU A 97 18.06 -16.05 14.77
C LEU A 97 18.63 -14.97 15.70
N VAL A 98 17.77 -14.09 16.15
CA VAL A 98 18.12 -13.05 17.12
C VAL A 98 17.74 -13.55 18.51
N THR A 99 18.72 -13.57 19.43
CA THR A 99 18.50 -14.08 20.79
C THR A 99 19.13 -13.15 21.82
N ASP A 100 18.65 -13.23 23.05
CA ASP A 100 19.34 -12.66 24.20
C ASP A 100 20.41 -13.64 24.76
N LYS A 101 21.07 -13.24 25.83
CA LYS A 101 22.11 -14.05 26.50
C LYS A 101 21.58 -15.36 27.11
N LYS A 102 20.25 -15.49 27.28
CA LYS A 102 19.57 -16.68 27.81
C LYS A 102 18.93 -17.51 26.69
N PHE A 103 19.27 -17.26 25.43
CA PHE A 103 18.67 -17.89 24.27
C PHE A 103 17.16 -17.67 24.14
N LYS A 104 16.60 -16.62 24.76
CA LYS A 104 15.23 -16.22 24.48
C LYS A 104 15.16 -15.67 23.04
N LEU A 105 14.23 -16.17 22.27
CA LEU A 105 14.02 -15.75 20.90
C LEU A 105 13.53 -14.29 20.85
N GLY A 106 14.28 -13.41 20.18
CA GLY A 106 13.95 -12.01 19.95
C GLY A 106 13.58 -11.70 18.51
N GLY A 107 13.75 -12.67 17.58
CA GLY A 107 13.39 -12.51 16.18
C GLY A 107 14.19 -13.39 15.22
N MET A 108 13.95 -13.18 13.93
CA MET A 108 14.66 -13.86 12.84
C MET A 108 14.95 -12.86 11.70
N ILE A 109 16.12 -12.96 11.09
CA ILE A 109 16.52 -12.18 9.92
C ILE A 109 16.82 -13.14 8.78
N THR A 110 16.28 -12.88 7.59
CA THR A 110 16.52 -13.72 6.42
C THR A 110 17.29 -12.98 5.31
N VAL A 111 17.95 -13.74 4.43
CA VAL A 111 18.59 -13.18 3.21
C VAL A 111 17.56 -12.42 2.36
N SER A 112 16.32 -12.93 2.27
CA SER A 112 15.22 -12.26 1.56
C SER A 112 14.93 -10.88 2.11
N ASP A 113 14.92 -10.71 3.44
CA ASP A 113 14.62 -9.42 4.08
C ASP A 113 15.75 -8.42 3.85
N ILE A 114 16.98 -8.88 3.96
CA ILE A 114 18.19 -8.08 3.67
C ILE A 114 18.16 -7.62 2.19
N LYS A 115 17.84 -8.54 1.27
CA LYS A 115 17.75 -8.23 -0.16
C LYS A 115 16.65 -7.21 -0.43
N LYS A 116 15.46 -7.40 0.12
CA LYS A 116 14.33 -6.45 -0.01
C LYS A 116 14.70 -5.05 0.52
N THR A 117 15.39 -4.97 1.65
CA THR A 117 15.85 -3.68 2.20
C THR A 117 16.87 -3.01 1.27
N SER A 118 17.76 -3.78 0.65
CA SER A 118 18.73 -3.27 -0.32
C SER A 118 18.08 -2.85 -1.64
N ASP A 119 17.13 -3.63 -2.13
CA ASP A 119 16.43 -3.38 -3.39
C ASP A 119 15.44 -2.20 -3.28
N PHE A 120 14.87 -1.98 -2.09
CA PHE A 120 13.85 -0.96 -1.82
C PHE A 120 14.21 -0.05 -0.62
N PRO A 121 15.32 0.71 -0.70
CA PRO A 121 15.80 1.50 0.43
C PRO A 121 14.88 2.69 0.80
N LYS A 122 13.95 3.05 -0.07
CA LYS A 122 13.01 4.16 0.11
C LYS A 122 11.57 3.70 0.40
N ALA A 123 11.35 2.40 0.64
CA ALA A 123 10.06 1.93 1.08
C ALA A 123 9.67 2.58 2.41
N ALA A 124 8.38 2.93 2.56
CA ALA A 124 7.85 3.46 3.81
C ALA A 124 7.90 2.37 4.88
N LYS A 125 8.64 2.62 5.95
CA LYS A 125 8.89 1.67 7.03
C LYS A 125 8.70 2.34 8.38
N ASP A 126 8.35 1.52 9.37
CA ASP A 126 8.33 1.92 10.78
C ASP A 126 9.74 1.87 11.40
N ASP A 127 9.83 2.25 12.67
CA ASP A 127 11.10 2.24 13.43
C ASP A 127 11.70 0.84 13.62
N GLN A 128 10.93 -0.21 13.29
CA GLN A 128 11.37 -1.60 13.31
C GLN A 128 11.70 -2.15 11.92
N GLU A 129 11.92 -1.27 10.94
CA GLU A 129 12.20 -1.63 9.54
C GLU A 129 11.09 -2.45 8.85
N ARG A 130 9.85 -2.45 9.39
CA ARG A 130 8.69 -3.11 8.80
C ARG A 130 7.96 -2.16 7.86
N LEU A 131 7.42 -2.68 6.76
CA LEU A 131 6.60 -1.88 5.87
C LEU A 131 5.37 -1.34 6.61
N ILE A 132 5.12 -0.04 6.47
CA ILE A 132 3.87 0.58 6.91
C ILE A 132 2.74 0.07 6.03
N VAL A 133 1.66 -0.39 6.65
CA VAL A 133 0.50 -0.99 5.96
C VAL A 133 -0.79 -0.27 6.32
N ALA A 134 -1.62 -0.07 5.30
CA ALA A 134 -2.94 0.52 5.44
C ALA A 134 -4.02 -0.45 4.94
N ALA A 135 -5.21 -0.39 5.55
CA ALA A 135 -6.36 -1.18 5.13
C ALA A 135 -7.62 -0.32 5.01
N ALA A 136 -8.37 -0.52 3.92
CA ALA A 136 -9.61 0.19 3.69
C ALA A 136 -10.79 -0.48 4.42
N VAL A 137 -11.69 0.37 4.93
CA VAL A 137 -12.95 -0.01 5.54
C VAL A 137 -14.08 0.91 5.08
N GLY A 138 -15.30 0.40 5.10
CA GLY A 138 -16.51 1.18 4.89
C GLY A 138 -17.02 1.85 6.17
N VAL A 139 -18.32 2.22 6.17
CA VAL A 139 -19.00 2.86 7.28
C VAL A 139 -20.07 1.99 7.94
N GLY A 140 -20.38 0.82 7.36
CA GLY A 140 -21.37 -0.12 7.87
C GLY A 140 -21.06 -0.63 9.29
N GLU A 141 -22.01 -1.27 9.95
CA GLU A 141 -21.85 -1.76 11.33
C GLU A 141 -20.69 -2.76 11.44
N GLU A 142 -20.52 -3.65 10.47
CA GLU A 142 -19.44 -4.65 10.37
C GLU A 142 -18.04 -4.03 10.34
N SER A 143 -17.94 -2.75 9.95
CA SER A 143 -16.65 -2.05 9.92
C SER A 143 -16.00 -1.93 11.30
N SER A 144 -16.77 -1.94 12.39
CA SER A 144 -16.22 -1.88 13.75
C SER A 144 -15.43 -3.15 14.09
N GLU A 145 -15.99 -4.34 13.80
CA GLU A 145 -15.33 -5.62 14.02
C GLU A 145 -14.10 -5.76 13.10
N ARG A 146 -14.26 -5.34 11.85
CA ARG A 146 -13.15 -5.35 10.88
C ARG A 146 -11.99 -4.46 11.33
N ILE A 147 -12.26 -3.23 11.83
CA ILE A 147 -11.23 -2.34 12.36
C ILE A 147 -10.52 -2.99 13.56
N SER A 148 -11.26 -3.57 14.50
CA SER A 148 -10.66 -4.28 15.64
C SER A 148 -9.75 -5.41 15.20
N ALA A 149 -10.18 -6.27 14.30
CA ALA A 149 -9.39 -7.36 13.75
C ALA A 149 -8.14 -6.87 12.99
N LEU A 150 -8.24 -5.73 12.28
CA LEU A 150 -7.09 -5.10 11.60
C LEU A 150 -6.07 -4.55 12.61
N VAL A 151 -6.53 -3.93 13.70
CA VAL A 151 -5.66 -3.44 14.78
C VAL A 151 -4.96 -4.60 15.47
N ASP A 152 -5.67 -5.67 15.78
CA ASP A 152 -5.10 -6.90 16.38
C ASP A 152 -4.07 -7.55 15.43
N ALA A 153 -4.30 -7.49 14.11
CA ALA A 153 -3.35 -7.92 13.10
C ALA A 153 -2.18 -6.95 12.89
N GLY A 154 -2.16 -5.81 13.58
CA GLY A 154 -1.08 -4.83 13.57
C GLY A 154 -1.10 -3.91 12.35
N VAL A 155 -2.27 -3.45 11.87
CA VAL A 155 -2.38 -2.40 10.85
C VAL A 155 -1.83 -1.08 11.40
N ASP A 156 -1.12 -0.33 10.56
CA ASP A 156 -0.60 0.99 10.96
C ASP A 156 -1.62 2.10 10.69
N VAL A 157 -2.39 1.97 9.60
CA VAL A 157 -3.32 3.01 9.14
C VAL A 157 -4.64 2.37 8.70
N VAL A 158 -5.76 2.94 9.11
CA VAL A 158 -7.08 2.59 8.57
C VAL A 158 -7.56 3.68 7.62
N VAL A 159 -8.07 3.28 6.45
CA VAL A 159 -8.62 4.19 5.45
C VAL A 159 -10.14 4.03 5.43
N ILE A 160 -10.86 5.03 5.94
CA ILE A 160 -12.32 5.10 5.84
C ILE A 160 -12.63 5.66 4.45
N ASP A 161 -12.96 4.77 3.52
CA ASP A 161 -12.97 5.04 2.07
C ASP A 161 -14.36 4.91 1.48
N THR A 162 -14.95 6.04 1.08
CA THR A 162 -16.28 6.12 0.44
C THR A 162 -16.25 7.01 -0.80
N ALA A 163 -17.29 6.95 -1.62
CA ALA A 163 -17.45 7.85 -2.76
C ALA A 163 -17.71 9.29 -2.33
N HIS A 164 -18.25 9.50 -1.10
CA HIS A 164 -18.56 10.82 -0.54
C HIS A 164 -18.18 10.88 0.94
N GLY A 165 -16.96 11.33 1.23
CA GLY A 165 -16.40 11.40 2.58
C GLY A 165 -17.06 12.46 3.49
N HIS A 166 -17.79 13.42 2.95
CA HIS A 166 -18.51 14.44 3.73
C HIS A 166 -19.93 14.00 4.09
N SER A 167 -20.13 12.71 4.34
CA SER A 167 -21.40 12.18 4.84
C SER A 167 -21.36 12.02 6.36
N GLN A 168 -22.52 12.07 7.02
CA GLN A 168 -22.62 11.90 8.48
C GLN A 168 -22.05 10.56 8.93
N GLY A 169 -22.33 9.48 8.17
CA GLY A 169 -21.83 8.15 8.47
C GLY A 169 -20.30 8.06 8.47
N VAL A 170 -19.62 8.78 7.56
CA VAL A 170 -18.14 8.85 7.55
C VAL A 170 -17.63 9.64 8.74
N ILE A 171 -18.20 10.81 9.03
CA ILE A 171 -17.81 11.65 10.17
C ILE A 171 -17.96 10.87 11.49
N ASP A 172 -19.07 10.18 11.68
CA ASP A 172 -19.35 9.40 12.88
C ASP A 172 -18.42 8.18 12.98
N ARG A 173 -18.10 7.52 11.85
CA ARG A 173 -17.14 6.42 11.80
C ARG A 173 -15.74 6.89 12.21
N VAL A 174 -15.26 8.03 11.70
CA VAL A 174 -13.98 8.63 12.08
C VAL A 174 -13.95 8.91 13.59
N LYS A 175 -14.97 9.60 14.12
CA LYS A 175 -15.08 9.90 15.56
C LYS A 175 -15.05 8.64 16.41
N LYS A 176 -15.85 7.63 16.04
CA LYS A 176 -15.90 6.36 16.77
C LYS A 176 -14.57 5.63 16.73
N THR A 177 -13.96 5.52 15.55
CA THR A 177 -12.67 4.82 15.40
C THR A 177 -11.57 5.52 16.20
N LYS A 178 -11.48 6.86 16.16
CA LYS A 178 -10.47 7.61 16.92
C LYS A 178 -10.69 7.53 18.42
N LYS A 179 -11.94 7.45 18.87
CA LYS A 179 -12.28 7.22 20.29
C LYS A 179 -11.87 5.83 20.74
N ASP A 180 -12.19 4.79 19.96
CA ASP A 180 -11.94 3.39 20.31
C ASP A 180 -10.41 3.06 20.19
N PHE A 181 -9.71 3.68 19.25
CA PHE A 181 -8.29 3.47 18.97
C PHE A 181 -7.54 4.80 18.83
N PRO A 182 -7.23 5.53 19.93
CA PRO A 182 -6.69 6.89 19.89
C PRO A 182 -5.35 7.03 19.15
N ASN A 183 -4.53 5.97 19.15
CA ASN A 183 -3.21 5.95 18.52
C ASN A 183 -3.22 5.45 17.06
N LEU A 184 -4.37 5.01 16.55
CA LEU A 184 -4.50 4.55 15.17
C LEU A 184 -4.54 5.75 14.22
N GLU A 185 -3.72 5.73 13.17
CA GLU A 185 -3.76 6.73 12.13
C GLU A 185 -4.97 6.49 11.19
N ILE A 186 -5.73 7.55 10.92
CA ILE A 186 -6.97 7.48 10.13
C ILE A 186 -6.86 8.37 8.90
N ILE A 187 -7.00 7.76 7.72
CA ILE A 187 -7.23 8.46 6.46
C ILE A 187 -8.74 8.43 6.19
N ALA A 188 -9.34 9.57 5.89
CA ALA A 188 -10.76 9.64 5.54
C ALA A 188 -10.99 10.29 4.17
N GLY A 189 -11.94 9.79 3.40
CA GLY A 189 -12.28 10.33 2.08
C GLY A 189 -13.33 9.49 1.31
N ASN A 190 -13.62 9.90 0.04
CA ASN A 190 -13.01 11.02 -0.67
C ASN A 190 -13.82 12.30 -0.46
N ILE A 191 -13.11 13.42 -0.51
CA ILE A 191 -13.69 14.76 -0.39
C ILE A 191 -13.20 15.67 -1.52
N ALA A 192 -13.81 16.84 -1.67
CA ALA A 192 -13.42 17.83 -2.67
C ALA A 192 -13.55 19.29 -2.19
N THR A 193 -13.97 19.53 -0.93
CA THR A 193 -14.21 20.87 -0.41
C THR A 193 -13.48 21.14 0.91
N ALA A 194 -13.22 22.42 1.19
CA ALA A 194 -12.58 22.87 2.42
C ALA A 194 -13.40 22.52 3.66
N GLU A 195 -14.73 22.68 3.59
CA GLU A 195 -15.65 22.38 4.70
C GLU A 195 -15.56 20.90 5.09
N ALA A 196 -15.57 20.01 4.09
CA ALA A 196 -15.42 18.57 4.33
C ALA A 196 -14.12 18.23 5.05
N ALA A 197 -13.02 18.87 4.64
CA ALA A 197 -11.72 18.67 5.26
C ALA A 197 -11.69 19.13 6.71
N ILE A 198 -12.27 20.29 7.01
CA ILE A 198 -12.36 20.83 8.37
C ILE A 198 -13.19 19.90 9.27
N ASP A 199 -14.33 19.40 8.77
CA ASP A 199 -15.21 18.54 9.56
C ASP A 199 -14.59 17.16 9.83
N LEU A 200 -13.89 16.59 8.86
CA LEU A 200 -13.13 15.35 9.07
C LEU A 200 -11.94 15.53 10.02
N ALA A 201 -11.24 16.67 9.92
CA ALA A 201 -10.17 17.01 10.86
C ALA A 201 -10.69 17.13 12.30
N LYS A 202 -11.83 17.82 12.51
CA LYS A 202 -12.50 17.91 13.81
C LYS A 202 -12.99 16.55 14.32
N ALA A 203 -13.34 15.64 13.42
CA ALA A 203 -13.75 14.28 13.76
C ALA A 203 -12.57 13.41 14.21
N GLY A 204 -11.32 13.82 13.95
CA GLY A 204 -10.10 13.12 14.34
C GLY A 204 -9.40 12.37 13.20
N ALA A 205 -9.65 12.73 11.94
CA ALA A 205 -8.87 12.23 10.83
C ALA A 205 -7.45 12.83 10.86
N ASP A 206 -6.44 12.00 10.63
CA ASP A 206 -5.02 12.40 10.55
C ASP A 206 -4.63 12.77 9.11
N CYS A 207 -5.39 12.26 8.15
CA CYS A 207 -5.20 12.54 6.72
C CYS A 207 -6.54 12.54 6.00
N VAL A 208 -6.66 13.42 5.00
CA VAL A 208 -7.84 13.45 4.10
C VAL A 208 -7.45 13.07 2.67
N LYS A 209 -8.31 12.28 2.02
CA LYS A 209 -8.11 11.85 0.64
C LYS A 209 -9.04 12.63 -0.30
N VAL A 210 -8.43 13.35 -1.25
CA VAL A 210 -9.06 14.37 -2.09
C VAL A 210 -9.19 13.89 -3.52
N GLY A 211 -10.43 13.85 -4.02
CA GLY A 211 -10.70 13.53 -5.41
C GLY A 211 -12.11 12.97 -5.61
N ILE A 212 -13.00 13.78 -6.20
CA ILE A 212 -14.36 13.39 -6.63
C ILE A 212 -14.41 13.46 -8.15
N GLY A 213 -14.41 12.28 -8.77
CA GLY A 213 -14.54 12.11 -10.21
C GLY A 213 -13.31 12.36 -11.09
N PRO A 214 -12.03 12.51 -10.60
CA PRO A 214 -10.90 12.73 -11.48
C PRO A 214 -10.32 11.44 -12.09
N GLY A 215 -10.74 10.26 -11.62
CA GLY A 215 -10.23 8.97 -12.08
C GLY A 215 -10.60 8.68 -13.55
N SER A 216 -9.71 8.02 -14.30
CA SER A 216 -9.87 7.73 -15.72
C SER A 216 -11.05 6.81 -16.05
N ILE A 217 -11.50 6.00 -15.06
CA ILE A 217 -12.62 5.06 -15.17
C ILE A 217 -13.87 5.54 -14.40
N CYS A 218 -13.82 6.76 -13.85
CA CYS A 218 -14.89 7.34 -13.07
C CYS A 218 -15.84 8.13 -13.97
N THR A 219 -17.15 7.93 -13.79
CA THR A 219 -18.20 8.65 -14.52
C THR A 219 -19.06 9.54 -13.62
N THR A 220 -18.74 9.67 -12.34
CA THR A 220 -19.49 10.47 -11.34
C THR A 220 -19.80 11.88 -11.82
N ARG A 221 -18.82 12.58 -12.43
CA ARG A 221 -19.02 13.95 -12.92
C ARG A 221 -20.05 14.06 -14.05
N ILE A 222 -20.24 12.99 -14.80
CA ILE A 222 -21.20 12.95 -15.93
C ILE A 222 -22.54 12.38 -15.45
N VAL A 223 -22.53 11.26 -14.73
CA VAL A 223 -23.74 10.54 -14.31
C VAL A 223 -24.45 11.26 -13.16
N ALA A 224 -23.69 11.70 -12.15
CA ALA A 224 -24.23 12.40 -10.98
C ALA A 224 -24.13 13.93 -11.08
N GLY A 225 -23.33 14.46 -12.02
CA GLY A 225 -23.11 15.90 -12.19
C GLY A 225 -22.30 16.53 -11.04
N VAL A 226 -21.55 15.72 -10.26
CA VAL A 226 -20.83 16.13 -9.07
C VAL A 226 -19.32 15.96 -9.25
N GLY A 227 -18.56 16.95 -8.79
CA GLY A 227 -17.10 16.93 -8.79
C GLY A 227 -16.50 18.33 -8.77
N VAL A 228 -15.21 18.41 -8.43
CA VAL A 228 -14.44 19.65 -8.41
C VAL A 228 -13.14 19.41 -9.22
N PRO A 229 -12.66 20.38 -10.01
CA PRO A 229 -11.36 20.29 -10.66
C PRO A 229 -10.27 19.97 -9.63
N GLN A 230 -9.42 18.96 -9.93
CA GLN A 230 -8.58 18.34 -8.92
C GLN A 230 -7.59 19.30 -8.25
N ILE A 231 -6.94 20.17 -9.05
CA ILE A 231 -5.99 21.14 -8.49
C ILE A 231 -6.69 22.15 -7.58
N SER A 232 -7.88 22.63 -7.95
CA SER A 232 -8.67 23.51 -7.09
C SER A 232 -9.04 22.82 -5.76
N ALA A 233 -9.57 21.59 -5.84
CA ALA A 233 -9.92 20.82 -4.64
C ALA A 233 -8.72 20.64 -3.69
N ILE A 234 -7.54 20.28 -4.23
CA ILE A 234 -6.32 20.11 -3.41
C ILE A 234 -5.90 21.44 -2.78
N SER A 235 -5.88 22.54 -3.56
CA SER A 235 -5.44 23.85 -3.11
C SER A 235 -6.35 24.40 -2.01
N ASP A 236 -7.67 24.35 -2.21
CA ASP A 236 -8.64 24.86 -1.25
C ASP A 236 -8.61 24.08 0.07
N ILE A 237 -8.47 22.75 -0.02
CA ILE A 237 -8.34 21.88 1.16
C ILE A 237 -7.01 22.10 1.88
N ALA A 238 -5.89 22.20 1.15
CA ALA A 238 -4.58 22.44 1.72
C ALA A 238 -4.52 23.79 2.45
N GLU A 239 -5.13 24.85 1.90
CA GLU A 239 -5.23 26.14 2.55
C GLU A 239 -6.10 26.07 3.82
N ALA A 240 -7.23 25.35 3.78
CA ALA A 240 -8.11 25.16 4.94
C ALA A 240 -7.44 24.39 6.10
N LEU A 241 -6.51 23.50 5.79
CA LEU A 241 -5.82 22.65 6.77
C LEU A 241 -4.42 23.16 7.17
N LYS A 242 -3.96 24.30 6.65
CA LYS A 242 -2.58 24.80 6.81
C LYS A 242 -2.10 24.93 8.26
N ASP A 243 -3.01 25.25 9.16
CA ASP A 243 -2.72 25.44 10.59
C ASP A 243 -3.00 24.18 11.43
N THR A 244 -3.22 23.03 10.75
CA THR A 244 -3.46 21.75 11.38
C THR A 244 -2.30 20.77 11.11
N LYS A 245 -2.35 19.60 11.75
CA LYS A 245 -1.43 18.50 11.46
C LYS A 245 -1.98 17.53 10.41
N VAL A 246 -3.21 17.75 9.92
CA VAL A 246 -3.88 16.85 8.98
C VAL A 246 -3.23 16.97 7.61
N THR A 247 -2.86 15.83 7.05
CA THR A 247 -2.20 15.74 5.74
C THR A 247 -3.21 15.52 4.60
N VAL A 248 -2.77 15.71 3.37
CA VAL A 248 -3.61 15.64 2.16
C VAL A 248 -3.05 14.61 1.19
N ILE A 249 -3.87 13.67 0.74
CA ILE A 249 -3.60 12.76 -0.38
C ILE A 249 -4.39 13.24 -1.59
N ALA A 250 -3.72 13.49 -2.72
CA ALA A 250 -4.36 13.76 -4.00
C ALA A 250 -4.64 12.44 -4.72
N ASP A 251 -5.93 12.09 -4.85
CA ASP A 251 -6.38 10.83 -5.43
C ASP A 251 -7.04 11.03 -6.79
N GLY A 252 -6.42 10.49 -7.82
CA GLY A 252 -6.91 10.47 -9.20
C GLY A 252 -6.46 11.65 -10.07
N GLY A 253 -6.67 11.49 -11.38
CA GLY A 253 -6.33 12.51 -12.38
C GLY A 253 -4.85 12.59 -12.76
N ILE A 254 -3.99 11.74 -12.22
CA ILE A 254 -2.54 11.73 -12.47
C ILE A 254 -2.24 10.77 -13.62
N ARG A 255 -1.78 11.33 -14.74
CA ARG A 255 -1.42 10.62 -15.99
C ARG A 255 0.08 10.67 -16.25
N TYR A 256 0.73 11.74 -15.80
CA TYR A 256 2.16 12.03 -15.99
C TYR A 256 2.79 12.43 -14.66
N SER A 257 4.10 12.35 -14.57
CA SER A 257 4.85 12.85 -13.40
C SER A 257 4.64 14.35 -13.13
N GLY A 258 4.38 15.13 -14.20
CA GLY A 258 4.04 16.54 -14.11
C GLY A 258 2.71 16.79 -13.38
N ASP A 259 1.72 15.89 -13.51
CA ASP A 259 0.46 16.00 -12.77
C ASP A 259 0.69 15.76 -11.27
N ALA A 260 1.54 14.78 -10.92
CA ALA A 260 1.92 14.56 -9.51
C ALA A 260 2.69 15.77 -8.94
N ALA A 261 3.61 16.35 -9.72
CA ALA A 261 4.33 17.55 -9.33
C ALA A 261 3.37 18.73 -9.06
N LYS A 262 2.36 18.92 -9.92
CA LYS A 262 1.31 19.93 -9.70
C LYS A 262 0.47 19.63 -8.47
N ALA A 263 0.13 18.37 -8.20
CA ALA A 263 -0.61 18.00 -6.99
C ALA A 263 0.18 18.35 -5.71
N PHE A 264 1.50 18.06 -5.68
CA PHE A 264 2.37 18.49 -4.59
C PHE A 264 2.44 20.01 -4.47
N ALA A 265 2.61 20.73 -5.57
CA ALA A 265 2.63 22.19 -5.57
C ALA A 265 1.31 22.81 -5.08
N ALA A 266 0.18 22.15 -5.32
CA ALA A 266 -1.14 22.54 -4.82
C ALA A 266 -1.35 22.24 -3.31
N GLY A 267 -0.43 21.53 -2.66
CA GLY A 267 -0.48 21.28 -1.22
C GLY A 267 -0.59 19.82 -0.80
N ALA A 268 -0.68 18.87 -1.74
CA ALA A 268 -0.72 17.44 -1.39
C ALA A 268 0.59 16.96 -0.75
N HIS A 269 0.47 16.03 0.18
CA HIS A 269 1.59 15.35 0.84
C HIS A 269 1.94 14.03 0.15
N CYS A 270 0.92 13.33 -0.36
CA CYS A 270 1.02 12.10 -1.12
C CYS A 270 0.11 12.16 -2.34
N VAL A 271 0.34 11.26 -3.30
CA VAL A 271 -0.53 11.05 -4.45
C VAL A 271 -0.98 9.59 -4.52
N MET A 272 -2.23 9.35 -4.91
CA MET A 272 -2.74 8.03 -5.19
C MET A 272 -2.87 7.84 -6.70
N LEU A 273 -2.31 6.73 -7.19
CA LEU A 273 -2.21 6.41 -8.62
C LEU A 273 -3.07 5.18 -8.94
N GLY A 274 -3.99 5.31 -9.88
CA GLY A 274 -4.81 4.21 -10.38
C GLY A 274 -4.31 3.72 -11.76
N SER A 275 -4.77 4.38 -12.83
CA SER A 275 -4.55 3.96 -14.22
C SER A 275 -3.07 3.83 -14.63
N MET A 276 -2.19 4.63 -14.06
CA MET A 276 -0.75 4.49 -14.33
C MET A 276 -0.21 3.12 -13.96
N LEU A 277 -0.72 2.55 -12.87
CA LEU A 277 -0.25 1.28 -12.30
C LEU A 277 -1.15 0.09 -12.70
N ALA A 278 -2.35 0.33 -13.21
CA ALA A 278 -3.32 -0.71 -13.51
C ALA A 278 -2.83 -1.76 -14.53
N GLY A 279 -1.95 -1.37 -15.47
CA GLY A 279 -1.36 -2.28 -16.47
C GLY A 279 -0.07 -2.98 -16.01
N THR A 280 0.37 -2.82 -14.76
CA THR A 280 1.60 -3.45 -14.27
C THR A 280 1.40 -4.93 -13.93
N GLU A 281 2.51 -5.68 -13.93
CA GLU A 281 2.54 -7.08 -13.51
C GLU A 281 1.99 -7.26 -12.09
N GLU A 282 2.36 -6.35 -11.19
CA GLU A 282 2.02 -6.39 -9.77
C GLU A 282 0.56 -5.99 -9.48
N SER A 283 -0.15 -5.32 -10.41
CA SER A 283 -1.55 -4.97 -10.21
C SER A 283 -2.45 -6.21 -10.33
N PRO A 284 -3.59 -6.27 -9.62
CA PRO A 284 -4.56 -7.35 -9.81
C PRO A 284 -5.17 -7.29 -11.23
N GLY A 285 -5.79 -8.39 -11.65
CA GLY A 285 -6.40 -8.54 -12.97
C GLY A 285 -5.59 -9.45 -13.89
N GLU A 286 -6.29 -10.12 -14.77
CA GLU A 286 -5.72 -11.06 -15.73
C GLU A 286 -5.13 -10.34 -16.93
N VAL A 287 -4.12 -10.95 -17.54
CA VAL A 287 -3.56 -10.47 -18.81
C VAL A 287 -4.41 -11.03 -19.94
N GLU A 288 -4.97 -10.14 -20.74
CA GLU A 288 -5.79 -10.47 -21.91
C GLU A 288 -5.03 -10.17 -23.20
N LEU A 289 -5.13 -11.08 -24.17
CA LEU A 289 -4.61 -10.83 -25.54
C LEU A 289 -5.73 -10.24 -26.39
N PHE A 290 -5.54 -9.03 -26.90
CA PHE A 290 -6.48 -8.36 -27.78
C PHE A 290 -5.76 -7.70 -28.96
N GLN A 291 -6.20 -8.00 -30.17
CA GLN A 291 -5.60 -7.48 -31.42
C GLN A 291 -4.06 -7.63 -31.47
N GLY A 292 -3.54 -8.77 -30.99
CA GLY A 292 -2.10 -9.07 -30.98
C GLY A 292 -1.29 -8.34 -29.90
N ARG A 293 -1.93 -7.66 -28.96
CA ARG A 293 -1.28 -6.95 -27.83
C ARG A 293 -1.82 -7.44 -26.49
N SER A 294 -0.96 -7.41 -25.48
CA SER A 294 -1.35 -7.77 -24.10
C SER A 294 -1.95 -6.57 -23.37
N TYR A 295 -3.06 -6.80 -22.68
CA TYR A 295 -3.79 -5.84 -21.88
C TYR A 295 -4.07 -6.43 -20.50
N LYS A 296 -4.39 -5.58 -19.52
CA LYS A 296 -4.97 -5.99 -18.23
C LYS A 296 -6.36 -5.41 -18.06
N ALA A 297 -7.25 -6.18 -17.49
CA ALA A 297 -8.55 -5.70 -17.07
C ALA A 297 -8.38 -4.58 -16.03
N TYR A 298 -9.14 -3.51 -16.21
CA TYR A 298 -9.15 -2.37 -15.29
C TYR A 298 -10.56 -1.84 -15.15
N ARG A 299 -11.08 -1.77 -13.92
CA ARG A 299 -12.45 -1.34 -13.65
C ARG A 299 -12.52 -0.32 -12.53
N GLY A 300 -13.52 0.57 -12.61
CA GLY A 300 -13.86 1.46 -11.53
C GLY A 300 -14.55 0.75 -10.38
N MET A 301 -14.32 1.22 -9.16
CA MET A 301 -15.04 0.73 -7.98
C MET A 301 -16.56 0.95 -8.08
N GLY A 302 -17.00 1.99 -8.80
CA GLY A 302 -18.41 2.25 -9.11
C GLY A 302 -18.91 1.55 -10.38
N SER A 303 -18.20 0.57 -10.96
CA SER A 303 -18.71 -0.24 -12.07
C SER A 303 -19.65 -1.34 -11.58
N ILE A 304 -20.54 -1.80 -12.47
CA ILE A 304 -21.50 -2.88 -12.14
C ILE A 304 -20.76 -4.13 -11.65
N GLY A 305 -19.69 -4.53 -12.35
CA GLY A 305 -18.92 -5.72 -11.98
C GLY A 305 -18.12 -5.57 -10.68
N ALA A 306 -17.83 -4.34 -10.22
CA ALA A 306 -17.22 -4.13 -8.91
C ALA A 306 -18.26 -4.10 -7.79
N MET A 307 -19.39 -3.41 -8.02
CA MET A 307 -20.46 -3.27 -7.01
C MET A 307 -21.25 -4.56 -6.81
N GLY A 308 -21.46 -5.35 -7.88
CA GLY A 308 -22.29 -6.56 -7.85
C GLY A 308 -21.62 -7.81 -7.27
N GLN A 309 -20.38 -7.76 -6.80
CA GLN A 309 -19.71 -8.91 -6.16
C GLN A 309 -20.22 -9.13 -4.73
N ALA A 310 -20.11 -10.36 -4.22
CA ALA A 310 -20.54 -10.76 -2.88
C ALA A 310 -19.93 -9.89 -1.74
N HIS A 311 -18.71 -9.38 -1.95
CA HIS A 311 -18.06 -8.38 -1.09
C HIS A 311 -17.64 -7.19 -1.95
N GLY A 312 -18.60 -6.70 -2.76
CA GLY A 312 -18.38 -5.62 -3.71
C GLY A 312 -18.32 -4.25 -3.05
N SER A 313 -18.23 -3.23 -3.89
CA SER A 313 -18.08 -1.84 -3.49
C SER A 313 -19.39 -1.05 -3.47
N SER A 314 -20.55 -1.73 -3.46
CA SER A 314 -21.87 -1.07 -3.46
C SER A 314 -22.10 -0.20 -2.21
N ASP A 315 -21.57 -0.61 -1.05
CA ASP A 315 -21.59 0.16 0.19
C ASP A 315 -20.86 1.51 0.06
N ARG A 316 -19.74 1.54 -0.67
CA ARG A 316 -18.98 2.74 -0.97
C ARG A 316 -19.80 3.81 -1.70
N TYR A 317 -20.77 3.38 -2.51
CA TYR A 317 -21.66 4.22 -3.31
C TYR A 317 -23.07 4.36 -2.70
N PHE A 318 -23.24 3.98 -1.44
CA PHE A 318 -24.54 4.02 -0.73
C PHE A 318 -25.63 3.17 -1.39
N GLN A 319 -25.25 2.07 -2.02
CA GLN A 319 -26.12 1.16 -2.76
C GLN A 319 -26.09 -0.27 -2.24
N ALA A 320 -25.64 -0.49 -1.01
CA ALA A 320 -25.48 -1.83 -0.41
C ALA A 320 -26.77 -2.65 -0.37
N GLU A 321 -27.93 -1.98 -0.20
CA GLU A 321 -29.24 -2.63 -0.09
C GLU A 321 -29.92 -2.86 -1.45
N LEU A 322 -29.32 -2.41 -2.56
CA LEU A 322 -29.90 -2.53 -3.87
C LEU A 322 -29.57 -3.89 -4.51
N ALA A 323 -30.57 -4.50 -5.15
CA ALA A 323 -30.34 -5.66 -6.00
C ALA A 323 -29.44 -5.28 -7.20
N ALA A 324 -28.65 -6.23 -7.69
CA ALA A 324 -27.63 -5.97 -8.72
C ALA A 324 -28.18 -5.28 -9.99
N GLU A 325 -29.41 -5.62 -10.39
CA GLU A 325 -30.08 -5.02 -11.55
C GLU A 325 -30.57 -3.58 -11.33
N LYS A 326 -30.56 -3.09 -10.08
CA LYS A 326 -30.97 -1.73 -9.71
C LYS A 326 -29.78 -0.81 -9.40
N LEU A 327 -28.57 -1.32 -9.48
CA LEU A 327 -27.36 -0.52 -9.25
C LEU A 327 -27.22 0.56 -10.33
N VAL A 328 -26.87 1.77 -9.90
CA VAL A 328 -26.54 2.89 -10.77
C VAL A 328 -25.02 3.06 -10.81
N PRO A 329 -24.35 2.69 -11.90
CA PRO A 329 -22.90 2.74 -11.96
C PRO A 329 -22.37 4.16 -12.11
N GLU A 330 -21.31 4.47 -11.38
CA GLU A 330 -20.51 5.69 -11.48
C GLU A 330 -19.08 5.40 -11.96
N GLY A 331 -18.89 4.30 -12.65
CA GLY A 331 -17.62 3.86 -13.20
C GLY A 331 -17.79 2.84 -14.32
N ILE A 332 -16.77 2.72 -15.15
CA ILE A 332 -16.74 1.78 -16.26
C ILE A 332 -15.78 0.60 -16.01
N GLU A 333 -15.95 -0.44 -16.81
CA GLU A 333 -15.02 -1.54 -16.96
C GLU A 333 -14.31 -1.41 -18.30
N GLY A 334 -13.02 -1.62 -18.33
CA GLY A 334 -12.22 -1.47 -19.51
C GLY A 334 -10.91 -2.26 -19.40
N ARG A 335 -10.00 -1.99 -20.31
CA ARG A 335 -8.67 -2.57 -20.32
C ARG A 335 -7.60 -1.50 -20.53
N VAL A 336 -6.43 -1.74 -20.00
CA VAL A 336 -5.24 -0.89 -20.17
C VAL A 336 -4.10 -1.72 -20.75
N PRO A 337 -3.21 -1.13 -21.55
CA PRO A 337 -2.03 -1.84 -22.07
C PRO A 337 -1.21 -2.46 -20.91
N TYR A 338 -0.77 -3.70 -21.10
CA TYR A 338 0.17 -4.33 -20.18
C TYR A 338 1.52 -3.63 -20.25
N LYS A 339 2.09 -3.26 -19.11
CA LYS A 339 3.29 -2.42 -18.98
C LYS A 339 4.49 -3.14 -18.38
N GLY A 340 4.37 -4.43 -18.04
CA GLY A 340 5.40 -5.16 -17.29
C GLY A 340 5.52 -4.69 -15.84
N SER A 341 6.73 -4.76 -15.28
CA SER A 341 6.98 -4.42 -13.88
C SER A 341 6.71 -2.94 -13.57
N ILE A 342 6.25 -2.67 -12.35
CA ILE A 342 6.03 -1.33 -11.79
C ILE A 342 7.33 -0.51 -11.67
N ARG A 343 8.49 -1.15 -11.53
CA ARG A 343 9.77 -0.48 -11.24
C ARG A 343 10.16 0.63 -12.22
N PRO A 344 10.14 0.43 -13.55
CA PRO A 344 10.42 1.50 -14.51
C PRO A 344 9.44 2.66 -14.41
N ILE A 345 8.16 2.39 -14.14
CA ILE A 345 7.11 3.42 -14.02
C ILE A 345 7.40 4.32 -12.82
N ILE A 346 7.68 3.73 -11.64
CA ILE A 346 8.05 4.51 -10.45
C ILE A 346 9.34 5.29 -10.67
N HIS A 347 10.33 4.70 -11.35
CA HIS A 347 11.57 5.40 -11.67
C HIS A 347 11.31 6.67 -12.51
N GLN A 348 10.51 6.58 -13.58
CA GLN A 348 10.14 7.71 -14.41
C GLN A 348 9.31 8.75 -13.65
N MET A 349 8.36 8.29 -12.81
CA MET A 349 7.55 9.18 -11.98
C MET A 349 8.43 10.00 -11.02
N VAL A 350 9.29 9.35 -10.26
CA VAL A 350 10.21 10.02 -9.32
C VAL A 350 11.20 10.92 -10.06
N GLY A 351 11.70 10.48 -11.22
CA GLY A 351 12.59 11.27 -12.06
C GLY A 351 11.94 12.57 -12.51
N GLY A 352 10.70 12.51 -13.02
CA GLY A 352 9.96 13.70 -13.47
C GLY A 352 9.61 14.66 -12.32
N ILE A 353 9.25 14.15 -11.13
CA ILE A 353 9.05 14.99 -9.95
C ILE A 353 10.35 15.71 -9.55
N ARG A 354 11.48 15.01 -9.56
CA ARG A 354 12.80 15.61 -9.28
C ARG A 354 13.17 16.68 -10.31
N SER A 355 12.90 16.44 -11.60
CA SER A 355 13.09 17.44 -12.64
C SER A 355 12.26 18.70 -12.37
N SER A 356 10.98 18.53 -12.01
CA SER A 356 10.12 19.65 -11.61
C SER A 356 10.68 20.42 -10.41
N MET A 357 11.17 19.73 -9.38
CA MET A 357 11.85 20.36 -8.24
C MET A 357 13.10 21.13 -8.66
N GLY A 358 13.88 20.58 -9.59
CA GLY A 358 15.05 21.27 -10.14
C GLY A 358 14.68 22.56 -10.87
N TYR A 359 13.70 22.54 -11.76
CA TYR A 359 13.22 23.72 -12.47
C TYR A 359 12.66 24.80 -11.56
N THR A 360 12.01 24.41 -10.47
CA THR A 360 11.38 25.34 -9.52
C THR A 360 12.30 25.74 -8.34
N GLY A 361 13.54 25.24 -8.29
CA GLY A 361 14.50 25.51 -7.21
C GLY A 361 14.08 24.95 -5.84
N CYS A 362 13.27 23.90 -5.82
CA CYS A 362 12.76 23.30 -4.59
C CYS A 362 13.69 22.18 -4.12
N LYS A 363 14.27 22.33 -2.93
CA LYS A 363 15.16 21.31 -2.34
C LYS A 363 14.41 20.05 -1.83
N ASP A 364 13.13 20.20 -1.50
CA ASP A 364 12.28 19.16 -0.95
C ASP A 364 10.79 19.40 -1.30
N LEU A 365 9.91 18.46 -0.99
CA LEU A 365 8.47 18.58 -1.23
C LEU A 365 7.81 19.68 -0.35
N VAL A 366 8.38 20.02 0.80
CA VAL A 366 7.87 21.13 1.63
C VAL A 366 8.06 22.45 0.89
N ALA A 367 9.25 22.68 0.32
CA ALA A 367 9.51 23.85 -0.51
C ALA A 367 8.57 23.88 -1.72
N MET A 368 8.29 22.71 -2.32
CA MET A 368 7.39 22.62 -3.48
C MET A 368 5.96 23.00 -3.14
N ARG A 369 5.45 22.62 -1.98
CA ARG A 369 4.12 23.00 -1.49
C ARG A 369 3.98 24.48 -1.14
N THR A 370 5.07 25.14 -0.77
CA THR A 370 5.01 26.49 -0.16
C THR A 370 5.54 27.61 -1.04
N LYS A 371 6.37 27.31 -2.07
CA LYS A 371 7.09 28.33 -2.83
C LYS A 371 6.70 28.39 -4.30
N VAL A 372 6.13 27.32 -4.85
CA VAL A 372 5.82 27.23 -6.28
C VAL A 372 4.54 28.01 -6.58
N LYS A 373 4.53 28.68 -7.75
CA LYS A 373 3.37 29.43 -8.23
C LYS A 373 2.78 28.74 -9.46
N PHE A 374 1.47 28.76 -9.58
CA PHE A 374 0.76 28.30 -10.76
C PHE A 374 0.55 29.44 -11.75
N VAL A 375 0.57 29.06 -13.03
CA VAL A 375 0.12 29.91 -14.13
C VAL A 375 -1.09 29.21 -14.78
N GLN A 376 -2.16 29.95 -14.94
CA GLN A 376 -3.33 29.45 -15.67
C GLN A 376 -3.05 29.52 -17.16
N VAL A 377 -3.30 28.41 -17.87
CA VAL A 377 -3.15 28.30 -19.32
C VAL A 377 -4.50 28.12 -20.00
N THR A 378 -4.63 28.56 -21.24
CA THR A 378 -5.77 28.32 -22.11
C THR A 378 -5.65 26.96 -22.80
N SER A 379 -6.70 26.58 -23.56
CA SER A 379 -6.62 25.39 -24.42
C SER A 379 -5.49 25.46 -25.44
N ALA A 380 -5.19 26.65 -25.97
CA ALA A 380 -4.05 26.87 -26.86
C ALA A 380 -2.71 26.62 -26.16
N GLY A 381 -2.53 27.13 -24.94
CA GLY A 381 -1.35 26.83 -24.12
C GLY A 381 -1.25 25.36 -23.71
N MET A 382 -2.37 24.66 -23.58
CA MET A 382 -2.35 23.22 -23.34
C MET A 382 -1.88 22.46 -24.58
N THR A 383 -2.30 22.85 -25.78
CA THR A 383 -1.80 22.27 -27.05
C THR A 383 -0.31 22.51 -27.22
N GLU A 384 0.17 23.74 -26.97
CA GLU A 384 1.59 24.09 -26.96
C GLU A 384 2.42 23.25 -25.96
N SER A 385 1.83 22.85 -24.84
CA SER A 385 2.51 22.06 -23.82
C SER A 385 2.74 20.61 -24.23
N HIS A 386 2.02 20.10 -25.21
CA HIS A 386 2.23 18.79 -25.80
C HIS A 386 3.17 18.86 -27.00
N VAL A 387 3.72 17.70 -27.38
CA VAL A 387 4.50 17.61 -28.64
C VAL A 387 3.58 17.98 -29.79
N HIS A 388 4.04 18.95 -30.62
CA HIS A 388 3.28 19.48 -31.76
C HIS A 388 4.21 19.68 -32.96
N ASP A 389 3.64 19.73 -34.15
CA ASP A 389 4.34 19.98 -35.45
C ASP A 389 5.45 18.97 -35.79
N VAL A 390 5.46 17.79 -35.16
CA VAL A 390 6.41 16.70 -35.43
C VAL A 390 5.71 15.35 -35.40
N SER A 391 6.21 14.38 -36.14
CA SER A 391 5.80 12.98 -36.04
C SER A 391 6.71 12.24 -35.06
N ILE A 392 6.14 11.59 -34.06
CA ILE A 392 6.90 10.79 -33.08
C ILE A 392 7.38 9.52 -33.79
N THR A 393 8.67 9.34 -33.92
CA THR A 393 9.30 8.13 -34.49
C THR A 393 9.72 7.13 -33.41
N LYS A 394 9.90 7.60 -32.15
CA LYS A 394 10.23 6.80 -31.01
C LYS A 394 9.57 7.41 -29.76
N GLU A 395 8.70 6.68 -29.13
CA GLU A 395 8.05 7.13 -27.90
C GLU A 395 9.04 7.24 -26.74
N ALA A 396 8.85 8.25 -25.89
CA ALA A 396 9.55 8.34 -24.62
C ALA A 396 8.85 7.45 -23.58
N PRO A 397 9.58 6.83 -22.64
CA PRO A 397 8.99 5.90 -21.67
C PRO A 397 8.01 6.56 -20.69
N ASN A 398 7.98 7.89 -20.64
CA ASN A 398 7.18 8.70 -19.72
C ASN A 398 6.23 9.68 -20.44
N TYR A 399 6.10 9.57 -21.75
CA TYR A 399 5.19 10.39 -22.56
C TYR A 399 4.49 9.54 -23.62
N HIS A 400 3.16 9.53 -23.57
CA HIS A 400 2.27 8.83 -24.51
C HIS A 400 1.17 9.81 -24.95
N GLN A 401 0.89 9.83 -26.25
CA GLN A 401 -0.25 10.57 -26.83
C GLN A 401 -1.49 9.69 -26.89
#